data_81be4d690f9e9091188852365d598b0a
#
_entry.id   81be4d690f9e9091188852365d598b0a
#
_cell.length_a   1.000
_cell.length_b   1.000
_cell.length_c   1.000
_cell.angle_alpha   90.00
_cell.angle_beta   90.00
_cell.angle_gamma   90.00
#
_symmetry.space_group_name_H-M   'P 1'
#
loop_
_entity.id
_entity.type
_entity.pdbx_description
1 polymer ?
#
loop_
_entity_poly.entity_id
_entity_poly.type
_entity_poly.pdbx_seq_one_letter_code
_entity_poly.pdbx_strand_id
1 'polypeptide(L)'
;MIQQKNDPIWNLTREQWFQAVCFSLCFLAFMLAEASVNARAATLLSPGQVNAVYALGLICTGLGFLSFSLLRKLVGGEQGRKYAAFLAGALCVASAVLFLTTDQTALFSLGAALCLLSCGHIGGCVYYNHAMTFQGSSCTGRVTGIGMGFSVLLQFLIQSVISLEVIFLISMIGSIFLVVFLMSRAPRDWVLADPLPYSAENETPRRTALILLSAVVLMSLVSGLIDGVI
;
A
#
# COMPACT_ATOMS: atom_id res chain seq x y z
N MET A 1 15.12 -31.39 10.88
CA MET A 1 16.20 -30.39 10.79
C MET A 1 16.24 -29.90 9.36
N ILE A 2 15.57 -28.77 9.05
CA ILE A 2 15.59 -28.15 7.73
C ILE A 2 16.95 -27.46 7.64
N GLN A 3 17.84 -27.95 6.77
CA GLN A 3 19.08 -27.25 6.43
C GLN A 3 18.70 -25.88 5.86
N GLN A 4 18.83 -24.85 6.67
CA GLN A 4 18.82 -23.47 6.23
C GLN A 4 20.08 -23.28 5.36
N LYS A 5 19.94 -23.51 4.05
CA LYS A 5 20.97 -23.18 3.08
C LYS A 5 21.19 -21.67 3.18
N ASN A 6 22.39 -21.27 3.54
CA ASN A 6 22.80 -19.86 3.58
C ASN A 6 22.79 -19.29 2.17
N ASP A 7 21.60 -19.02 1.65
CA ASP A 7 21.47 -18.33 0.37
C ASP A 7 21.87 -16.86 0.58
N PRO A 8 22.75 -16.31 -0.25
CA PRO A 8 23.16 -14.93 -0.15
C PRO A 8 21.94 -14.00 -0.22
N ILE A 9 21.97 -12.92 0.55
CA ILE A 9 20.85 -11.98 0.71
C ILE A 9 20.28 -11.51 -0.63
N TRP A 10 21.08 -11.45 -1.65
CA TRP A 10 20.74 -10.95 -2.99
C TRP A 10 20.30 -12.03 -3.99
N ASN A 11 20.30 -13.29 -3.59
CA ASN A 11 19.91 -14.39 -4.50
C ASN A 11 18.39 -14.56 -4.50
N LEU A 12 17.69 -13.53 -4.96
CA LEU A 12 16.24 -13.55 -5.12
C LEU A 12 15.86 -14.09 -6.51
N THR A 13 14.82 -14.91 -6.55
CA THR A 13 14.25 -15.37 -7.82
C THR A 13 13.60 -14.20 -8.58
N ARG A 14 13.36 -14.38 -9.87
CA ARG A 14 12.64 -13.39 -10.70
C ARG A 14 11.28 -13.01 -10.12
N GLU A 15 10.55 -13.98 -9.57
CA GLU A 15 9.25 -13.77 -8.96
C GLU A 15 9.37 -12.94 -7.65
N GLN A 16 10.39 -13.21 -6.85
CA GLN A 16 10.67 -12.45 -5.62
C GLN A 16 11.04 -10.99 -5.92
N TRP A 17 11.86 -10.75 -6.94
CA TRP A 17 12.15 -9.39 -7.40
C TRP A 17 10.92 -8.67 -7.92
N PHE A 18 10.07 -9.37 -8.69
CA PHE A 18 8.80 -8.82 -9.16
C PHE A 18 7.92 -8.35 -7.99
N GLN A 19 7.80 -9.17 -6.94
CA GLN A 19 7.05 -8.83 -5.74
C GLN A 19 7.66 -7.64 -5.00
N ALA A 20 8.99 -7.59 -4.85
CA ALA A 20 9.67 -6.46 -4.23
C ALA A 20 9.39 -5.15 -4.96
N VAL A 21 9.41 -5.17 -6.30
CA VAL A 21 9.11 -4.00 -7.13
C VAL A 21 7.65 -3.58 -6.98
N CYS A 22 6.70 -4.50 -7.07
CA CYS A 22 5.28 -4.20 -6.88
C CYS A 22 5.02 -3.58 -5.49
N PHE A 23 5.64 -4.15 -4.47
CA PHE A 23 5.52 -3.68 -3.10
C PHE A 23 6.13 -2.28 -2.94
N SER A 24 7.33 -2.06 -3.50
CA SER A 24 8.01 -0.77 -3.48
C SER A 24 7.18 0.33 -4.15
N LEU A 25 6.65 0.07 -5.34
CA LEU A 25 5.83 1.04 -6.08
C LEU A 25 4.51 1.37 -5.37
N CYS A 26 3.87 0.35 -4.80
CA CYS A 26 2.63 0.54 -4.06
C CYS A 26 2.86 1.41 -2.82
N PHE A 27 3.91 1.11 -2.05
CA PHE A 27 4.24 1.86 -0.85
C PHE A 27 4.70 3.28 -1.18
N LEU A 28 5.50 3.45 -2.24
CA LEU A 28 5.89 4.78 -2.74
C LEU A 28 4.67 5.61 -3.14
N ALA A 29 3.73 5.04 -3.89
CA ALA A 29 2.50 5.73 -4.29
C ALA A 29 1.69 6.20 -3.08
N PHE A 30 1.55 5.34 -2.05
CA PHE A 30 0.87 5.67 -0.81
C PHE A 30 1.56 6.82 -0.07
N MET A 31 2.88 6.74 0.13
CA MET A 31 3.66 7.76 0.83
C MET A 31 3.61 9.12 0.10
N LEU A 32 3.67 9.12 -1.24
CA LEU A 32 3.53 10.34 -2.03
C LEU A 32 2.12 10.92 -1.97
N ALA A 33 1.08 10.08 -1.99
CA ALA A 33 -0.30 10.51 -1.82
C ALA A 33 -0.53 11.14 -0.44
N GLU A 34 -0.07 10.49 0.62
CA GLU A 34 -0.14 10.98 1.99
C GLU A 34 0.59 12.32 2.16
N ALA A 35 1.82 12.41 1.69
CA ALA A 35 2.61 13.65 1.74
C ALA A 35 1.91 14.79 0.97
N SER A 36 1.35 14.50 -0.21
CA SER A 36 0.63 15.50 -1.02
C SER A 36 -0.67 15.97 -0.35
N VAL A 37 -1.42 15.05 0.26
CA VAL A 37 -2.64 15.38 1.03
C VAL A 37 -2.26 16.27 2.22
N ASN A 38 -1.23 15.92 2.98
CA ASN A 38 -0.82 16.68 4.16
C ASN A 38 -0.30 18.07 3.77
N ALA A 39 0.54 18.18 2.74
CA ALA A 39 1.03 19.47 2.24
C ALA A 39 -0.13 20.38 1.79
N ARG A 40 -1.08 19.83 1.03
CA ARG A 40 -2.24 20.61 0.58
C ARG A 40 -3.20 20.96 1.71
N ALA A 41 -3.43 20.04 2.65
CA ALA A 41 -4.24 20.29 3.84
C ALA A 41 -3.67 21.47 4.67
N ALA A 42 -2.35 21.53 4.85
CA ALA A 42 -1.70 22.60 5.58
C ALA A 42 -1.91 23.99 4.94
N THR A 43 -2.15 24.06 3.63
CA THR A 43 -2.43 25.33 2.94
C THR A 43 -3.91 25.75 2.98
N LEU A 44 -4.82 24.79 3.12
CA LEU A 44 -6.27 25.03 2.99
C LEU A 44 -7.03 25.03 4.32
N LEU A 45 -6.46 24.39 5.35
CA LEU A 45 -7.19 24.03 6.56
C LEU A 45 -6.52 24.59 7.81
N SER A 46 -7.30 24.75 8.88
CA SER A 46 -6.76 25.02 10.21
C SER A 46 -6.06 23.78 10.80
N PRO A 47 -5.14 23.93 11.76
CA PRO A 47 -4.40 22.79 12.33
C PRO A 47 -5.28 21.66 12.86
N GLY A 48 -6.41 21.97 13.50
CA GLY A 48 -7.35 20.95 13.96
C GLY A 48 -8.04 20.19 12.82
N GLN A 49 -8.32 20.86 11.71
CA GLN A 49 -8.90 20.23 10.50
C GLN A 49 -7.87 19.38 9.75
N VAL A 50 -6.59 19.80 9.74
CA VAL A 50 -5.50 18.98 9.16
C VAL A 50 -5.44 17.62 9.85
N ASN A 51 -5.43 17.61 11.19
CA ASN A 51 -5.42 16.37 11.96
C ASN A 51 -6.66 15.50 11.68
N ALA A 52 -7.83 16.11 11.52
CA ALA A 52 -9.07 15.39 11.20
C ALA A 52 -9.01 14.76 9.79
N VAL A 53 -8.48 15.47 8.79
CA VAL A 53 -8.29 14.94 7.43
C VAL A 53 -7.25 13.83 7.43
N TYR A 54 -6.17 13.96 8.18
CA TYR A 54 -5.16 12.92 8.33
C TYR A 54 -5.77 11.64 8.92
N ALA A 55 -6.49 11.76 10.04
CA ALA A 55 -7.17 10.63 10.67
C ALA A 55 -8.19 9.97 9.73
N LEU A 56 -8.98 10.76 9.00
CA LEU A 56 -9.92 10.27 7.99
C LEU A 56 -9.18 9.51 6.88
N GLY A 57 -8.03 10.03 6.43
CA GLY A 57 -7.19 9.40 5.42
C GLY A 57 -6.71 8.03 5.84
N LEU A 58 -6.21 7.88 7.08
CA LEU A 58 -5.78 6.60 7.63
C LEU A 58 -6.93 5.59 7.73
N ILE A 59 -8.11 6.04 8.17
CA ILE A 59 -9.33 5.20 8.22
C ILE A 59 -9.70 4.75 6.80
N CYS A 60 -9.72 5.67 5.83
CA CYS A 60 -10.03 5.35 4.43
C CYS A 60 -9.03 4.37 3.84
N THR A 61 -7.74 4.52 4.11
CA THR A 61 -6.70 3.57 3.68
C THR A 61 -6.95 2.18 4.27
N GLY A 62 -7.24 2.10 5.56
CA GLY A 62 -7.58 0.83 6.22
C GLY A 62 -8.84 0.16 5.64
N LEU A 63 -9.90 0.94 5.41
CA LEU A 63 -11.12 0.46 4.76
C LEU A 63 -10.85 0.02 3.32
N GLY A 64 -10.03 0.76 2.58
CA GLY A 64 -9.58 0.38 1.25
C GLY A 64 -8.87 -0.97 1.26
N PHE A 65 -7.94 -1.17 2.18
CA PHE A 65 -7.21 -2.42 2.35
C PHE A 65 -8.15 -3.60 2.64
N LEU A 66 -9.15 -3.42 3.49
CA LEU A 66 -10.15 -4.43 3.79
C LEU A 66 -11.11 -4.66 2.62
N SER A 67 -11.39 -3.63 1.81
CA SER A 67 -12.32 -3.71 0.67
C SER A 67 -11.89 -4.74 -0.37
N PHE A 68 -10.59 -4.97 -0.53
CA PHE A 68 -10.08 -6.01 -1.42
C PHE A 68 -10.64 -7.40 -1.06
N SER A 69 -10.63 -7.76 0.21
CA SER A 69 -11.14 -9.06 0.68
C SER A 69 -12.64 -9.23 0.41
N LEU A 70 -13.41 -8.14 0.52
CA LEU A 70 -14.84 -8.12 0.25
C LEU A 70 -15.13 -8.19 -1.25
N LEU A 71 -14.49 -7.33 -2.04
CA LEU A 71 -14.66 -7.29 -3.49
C LEU A 71 -14.23 -8.59 -4.15
N ARG A 72 -13.17 -9.23 -3.65
CA ARG A 72 -12.74 -10.54 -4.14
C ARG A 72 -13.83 -11.61 -4.03
N LYS A 73 -14.68 -11.54 -3.01
CA LYS A 73 -15.80 -12.47 -2.82
C LYS A 73 -17.02 -12.11 -3.67
N LEU A 74 -17.25 -10.81 -3.89
CA LEU A 74 -18.42 -10.30 -4.62
C LEU A 74 -18.22 -10.31 -6.13
N VAL A 75 -17.01 -9.97 -6.59
CA VAL A 75 -16.70 -9.89 -8.01
C VAL A 75 -16.19 -11.26 -8.48
N GLY A 76 -17.04 -12.00 -9.15
CA GLY A 76 -16.71 -13.31 -9.71
C GLY A 76 -15.79 -13.19 -10.94
N GLY A 77 -14.89 -14.17 -11.07
CA GLY A 77 -14.02 -14.33 -12.24
C GLY A 77 -12.77 -13.44 -12.24
N GLU A 78 -11.76 -13.89 -12.98
CA GLU A 78 -10.44 -13.24 -13.10
C GLU A 78 -10.55 -11.84 -13.70
N GLN A 79 -11.28 -11.72 -14.80
CA GLN A 79 -11.42 -10.45 -15.51
C GLN A 79 -12.10 -9.38 -14.65
N GLY A 80 -13.16 -9.73 -13.92
CA GLY A 80 -13.86 -8.80 -13.03
C GLY A 80 -12.94 -8.22 -11.96
N ARG A 81 -12.08 -9.05 -11.37
CA ARG A 81 -11.13 -8.62 -10.34
C ARG A 81 -10.01 -7.74 -10.91
N LYS A 82 -9.51 -8.05 -12.13
CA LYS A 82 -8.57 -7.17 -12.85
C LYS A 82 -9.19 -5.81 -13.15
N TYR A 83 -10.45 -5.78 -13.61
CA TYR A 83 -11.18 -4.53 -13.82
C TYR A 83 -11.37 -3.72 -12.53
N ALA A 84 -11.64 -4.38 -11.41
CA ALA A 84 -11.74 -3.70 -10.10
C ALA A 84 -10.42 -3.02 -9.71
N ALA A 85 -9.26 -3.68 -9.93
CA ALA A 85 -7.95 -3.09 -9.67
C ALA A 85 -7.65 -1.89 -10.59
N PHE A 86 -7.97 -2.00 -11.89
CA PHE A 86 -7.84 -0.88 -12.84
C PHE A 86 -8.76 0.28 -12.48
N LEU A 87 -9.99 -0.01 -12.08
CA LEU A 87 -10.95 1.01 -11.64
C LEU A 87 -10.46 1.73 -10.38
N ALA A 88 -9.91 0.99 -9.41
CA ALA A 88 -9.29 1.57 -8.22
C ALA A 88 -8.11 2.48 -8.59
N GLY A 89 -7.25 2.06 -9.53
CA GLY A 89 -6.16 2.89 -10.05
C GLY A 89 -6.66 4.17 -10.72
N ALA A 90 -7.66 4.07 -11.58
CA ALA A 90 -8.28 5.22 -12.25
C ALA A 90 -8.94 6.18 -11.25
N LEU A 91 -9.66 5.64 -10.26
CA LEU A 91 -10.28 6.43 -9.19
C LEU A 91 -9.22 7.13 -8.33
N CYS A 92 -8.11 6.45 -8.03
CA CYS A 92 -6.99 7.04 -7.30
C CYS A 92 -6.40 8.25 -8.04
N VAL A 93 -6.16 8.12 -9.34
CA VAL A 93 -5.64 9.22 -10.18
C VAL A 93 -6.63 10.36 -10.27
N ALA A 94 -7.91 10.07 -10.55
CA ALA A 94 -8.95 11.09 -10.66
C ALA A 94 -9.15 11.88 -9.35
N SER A 95 -9.16 11.17 -8.23
CA SER A 95 -9.29 11.77 -6.89
C SER A 95 -8.04 12.56 -6.48
N ALA A 96 -6.85 12.13 -6.92
CA ALA A 96 -5.62 12.88 -6.73
C ALA A 96 -5.65 14.21 -7.48
N VAL A 97 -6.05 14.20 -8.74
CA VAL A 97 -6.25 15.43 -9.50
C VAL A 97 -7.27 16.34 -8.82
N LEU A 98 -8.40 15.78 -8.35
CA LEU A 98 -9.44 16.54 -7.67
C LEU A 98 -8.90 17.25 -6.42
N PHE A 99 -8.22 16.56 -5.49
CA PHE A 99 -7.77 17.20 -4.27
C PHE A 99 -6.63 18.18 -4.48
N LEU A 100 -5.82 18.00 -5.53
CA LEU A 100 -4.73 18.93 -5.85
C LEU A 100 -5.20 20.22 -6.55
N THR A 101 -6.30 20.16 -7.30
CA THR A 101 -6.77 21.29 -8.11
C THR A 101 -7.89 22.09 -7.45
N THR A 102 -8.55 21.57 -6.43
CA THR A 102 -9.67 22.26 -5.77
C THR A 102 -9.23 23.11 -4.58
N ASP A 103 -9.85 24.26 -4.40
CA ASP A 103 -9.71 25.10 -3.21
C ASP A 103 -10.90 24.94 -2.24
N GLN A 104 -11.91 24.15 -2.63
CA GLN A 104 -13.06 23.87 -1.76
C GLN A 104 -12.73 22.76 -0.77
N THR A 105 -12.78 23.07 0.52
CA THR A 105 -12.46 22.14 1.62
C THR A 105 -13.22 20.81 1.52
N ALA A 106 -14.51 20.85 1.16
CA ALA A 106 -15.33 19.63 1.06
C ALA A 106 -14.87 18.73 -0.10
N LEU A 107 -14.58 19.30 -1.26
CA LEU A 107 -14.10 18.56 -2.43
C LEU A 107 -12.67 18.06 -2.21
N PHE A 108 -11.83 18.87 -1.57
CA PHE A 108 -10.49 18.45 -1.14
C PHE A 108 -10.57 17.22 -0.23
N SER A 109 -11.37 17.29 0.84
CA SER A 109 -11.50 16.18 1.79
C SER A 109 -12.06 14.91 1.12
N LEU A 110 -13.04 15.06 0.23
CA LEU A 110 -13.59 13.94 -0.56
C LEU A 110 -12.53 13.33 -1.48
N GLY A 111 -11.79 14.16 -2.22
CA GLY A 111 -10.72 13.72 -3.10
C GLY A 111 -9.61 12.99 -2.35
N ALA A 112 -9.16 13.54 -1.21
CA ALA A 112 -8.16 12.92 -0.35
C ALA A 112 -8.64 11.55 0.19
N ALA A 113 -9.86 11.48 0.71
CA ALA A 113 -10.46 10.25 1.21
C ALA A 113 -10.55 9.16 0.13
N LEU A 114 -11.05 9.51 -1.08
CA LEU A 114 -11.16 8.57 -2.20
C LEU A 114 -9.80 8.13 -2.73
N CYS A 115 -8.81 9.02 -2.78
CA CYS A 115 -7.45 8.71 -3.18
C CYS A 115 -6.84 7.68 -2.23
N LEU A 116 -6.88 7.94 -0.92
CA LEU A 116 -6.30 7.06 0.09
C LEU A 116 -7.08 5.74 0.24
N LEU A 117 -8.40 5.75 0.07
CA LEU A 117 -9.21 4.52 -0.02
C LEU A 117 -8.74 3.64 -1.20
N SER A 118 -8.55 4.25 -2.37
CA SER A 118 -8.11 3.54 -3.57
C SER A 118 -6.67 3.03 -3.45
N CYS A 119 -5.77 3.82 -2.87
CA CYS A 119 -4.41 3.36 -2.51
C CYS A 119 -4.47 2.16 -1.56
N GLY A 120 -5.34 2.20 -0.56
CA GLY A 120 -5.56 1.09 0.37
C GLY A 120 -6.04 -0.17 -0.36
N HIS A 121 -6.97 -0.05 -1.31
CA HIS A 121 -7.46 -1.17 -2.10
C HIS A 121 -6.34 -1.80 -2.96
N ILE A 122 -5.55 -0.98 -3.64
CA ILE A 122 -4.38 -1.45 -4.42
C ILE A 122 -3.36 -2.12 -3.48
N GLY A 123 -3.13 -1.52 -2.30
CA GLY A 123 -2.29 -2.10 -1.25
C GLY A 123 -2.78 -3.49 -0.83
N GLY A 124 -4.08 -3.65 -0.59
CA GLY A 124 -4.69 -4.94 -0.27
C GLY A 124 -4.44 -5.99 -1.35
N CYS A 125 -4.54 -5.60 -2.63
CA CYS A 125 -4.19 -6.47 -3.75
C CYS A 125 -2.73 -6.90 -3.73
N VAL A 126 -1.80 -5.95 -3.55
CA VAL A 126 -0.35 -6.22 -3.54
C VAL A 126 0.04 -7.13 -2.37
N TYR A 127 -0.45 -6.82 -1.17
CA TYR A 127 -0.18 -7.64 0.02
C TYR A 127 -0.74 -9.06 -0.09
N TYR A 128 -1.93 -9.20 -0.65
CA TYR A 128 -2.51 -10.52 -0.88
C TYR A 128 -1.65 -11.33 -1.85
N ASN A 129 -1.26 -10.74 -2.98
CA ASN A 129 -0.36 -11.39 -3.94
C ASN A 129 0.97 -11.78 -3.30
N HIS A 130 1.54 -10.88 -2.50
CA HIS A 130 2.76 -11.12 -1.75
C HIS A 130 2.61 -12.31 -0.78
N ALA A 131 1.54 -12.32 0.02
CA ALA A 131 1.26 -13.39 0.96
C ALA A 131 1.10 -14.75 0.27
N MET A 132 0.39 -14.79 -0.88
CA MET A 132 0.19 -16.01 -1.66
C MET A 132 1.47 -16.53 -2.31
N THR A 133 2.33 -15.62 -2.80
CA THR A 133 3.61 -15.99 -3.44
C THR A 133 4.61 -16.57 -2.45
N PHE A 134 4.61 -16.07 -1.20
CA PHE A 134 5.60 -16.46 -0.19
C PHE A 134 5.04 -17.37 0.90
N GLN A 135 3.87 -17.96 0.71
CA GLN A 135 3.28 -18.86 1.69
C GLN A 135 4.26 -19.99 2.04
N GLY A 136 4.63 -20.08 3.32
CA GLY A 136 5.62 -21.05 3.80
C GLY A 136 7.09 -20.74 3.48
N SER A 137 7.40 -19.58 2.90
CA SER A 137 8.77 -19.16 2.58
C SER A 137 9.36 -18.26 3.66
N SER A 138 10.65 -18.48 4.00
CA SER A 138 11.42 -17.60 4.89
C SER A 138 11.84 -16.28 4.24
N CYS A 139 11.58 -16.11 2.94
CA CYS A 139 12.00 -14.92 2.18
C CYS A 139 11.05 -13.71 2.30
N THR A 140 9.85 -13.88 2.85
CA THR A 140 8.82 -12.83 2.94
C THR A 140 9.37 -11.54 3.56
N GLY A 141 9.98 -11.63 4.74
CA GLY A 141 10.54 -10.45 5.44
C GLY A 141 11.65 -9.76 4.64
N ARG A 142 12.48 -10.55 3.93
CA ARG A 142 13.56 -10.01 3.10
C ARG A 142 13.02 -9.22 1.91
N VAL A 143 12.06 -9.78 1.18
CA VAL A 143 11.43 -9.12 0.02
C VAL A 143 10.65 -7.87 0.44
N THR A 144 9.90 -7.95 1.54
CA THR A 144 9.21 -6.79 2.12
C THR A 144 10.20 -5.70 2.52
N GLY A 145 11.28 -6.06 3.23
CA GLY A 145 12.31 -5.11 3.65
C GLY A 145 13.00 -4.42 2.49
N ILE A 146 13.35 -5.15 1.42
CA ILE A 146 13.91 -4.58 0.19
C ILE A 146 12.90 -3.62 -0.46
N GLY A 147 11.65 -4.04 -0.61
CA GLY A 147 10.59 -3.21 -1.21
C GLY A 147 10.36 -1.91 -0.44
N MET A 148 10.24 -1.99 0.89
CA MET A 148 10.10 -0.81 1.75
C MET A 148 11.33 0.09 1.69
N GLY A 149 12.53 -0.47 1.79
CA GLY A 149 13.78 0.29 1.71
C GLY A 149 13.91 1.07 0.41
N PHE A 150 13.58 0.45 -0.72
CA PHE A 150 13.58 1.14 -2.02
C PHE A 150 12.53 2.25 -2.09
N SER A 151 11.32 2.05 -1.56
CA SER A 151 10.28 3.08 -1.60
C SER A 151 10.66 4.30 -0.76
N VAL A 152 11.21 4.10 0.44
CA VAL A 152 11.67 5.18 1.32
C VAL A 152 12.81 5.96 0.66
N LEU A 153 13.78 5.24 0.06
CA LEU A 153 14.90 5.86 -0.66
C LEU A 153 14.40 6.69 -1.85
N LEU A 154 13.49 6.14 -2.66
CA LEU A 154 12.91 6.85 -3.81
C LEU A 154 12.10 8.06 -3.37
N GLN A 155 11.29 7.93 -2.31
CA GLN A 155 10.57 9.07 -1.74
C GLN A 155 11.53 10.17 -1.30
N PHE A 156 12.57 9.82 -0.54
CA PHE A 156 13.57 10.78 -0.09
C PHE A 156 14.25 11.49 -1.27
N LEU A 157 14.64 10.76 -2.31
CA LEU A 157 15.24 11.34 -3.51
C LEU A 157 14.26 12.28 -4.23
N ILE A 158 13.00 11.89 -4.38
CA ILE A 158 11.98 12.73 -5.01
C ILE A 158 11.78 14.01 -4.19
N GLN A 159 11.66 13.91 -2.86
CA GLN A 159 11.45 15.07 -1.98
C GLN A 159 12.67 15.98 -1.88
N SER A 160 13.90 15.43 -1.92
CA SER A 160 15.13 16.21 -1.77
C SER A 160 15.56 16.92 -3.06
N VAL A 161 15.28 16.31 -4.22
CA VAL A 161 15.78 16.82 -5.52
C VAL A 161 14.73 17.65 -6.23
N ILE A 162 13.46 17.45 -5.91
CA ILE A 162 12.35 17.93 -6.71
C ILE A 162 11.43 18.80 -5.86
N SER A 163 11.50 20.11 -6.07
CA SER A 163 10.61 21.09 -5.42
C SER A 163 9.29 21.33 -6.14
N LEU A 164 9.02 20.62 -7.26
CA LEU A 164 7.83 20.85 -8.10
C LEU A 164 6.73 19.87 -7.75
N GLU A 165 5.59 20.37 -7.25
CA GLU A 165 4.37 19.60 -6.95
C GLU A 165 3.92 18.71 -8.14
N VAL A 166 4.12 19.18 -9.36
CA VAL A 166 3.81 18.45 -10.59
C VAL A 166 4.58 17.14 -10.70
N ILE A 167 5.84 17.10 -10.26
CA ILE A 167 6.66 15.88 -10.34
C ILE A 167 6.24 14.89 -9.26
N PHE A 168 5.80 15.35 -8.08
CA PHE A 168 5.17 14.51 -7.08
C PHE A 168 3.94 13.81 -7.66
N LEU A 169 3.07 14.57 -8.30
CA LEU A 169 1.87 14.05 -8.95
C LEU A 169 2.21 13.03 -10.04
N ILE A 170 3.15 13.36 -10.93
CA ILE A 170 3.60 12.44 -11.99
C ILE A 170 4.20 11.17 -11.40
N SER A 171 5.02 11.28 -10.37
CA SER A 171 5.65 10.13 -9.71
C SER A 171 4.60 9.24 -9.03
N MET A 172 3.60 9.83 -8.37
CA MET A 172 2.50 9.11 -7.75
C MET A 172 1.65 8.40 -8.79
N ILE A 173 1.19 9.11 -9.83
CA ILE A 173 0.38 8.55 -10.92
C ILE A 173 1.16 7.46 -11.65
N GLY A 174 2.44 7.70 -11.95
CA GLY A 174 3.31 6.71 -12.60
C GLY A 174 3.47 5.45 -11.76
N SER A 175 3.64 5.59 -10.44
CA SER A 175 3.77 4.45 -9.52
C SER A 175 2.46 3.65 -9.45
N ILE A 176 1.29 4.31 -9.36
CA ILE A 176 -0.02 3.64 -9.36
C ILE A 176 -0.25 2.91 -10.66
N PHE A 177 -0.04 3.58 -11.80
CA PHE A 177 -0.20 2.97 -13.11
C PHE A 177 0.71 1.76 -13.27
N LEU A 178 1.97 1.89 -12.89
CA LEU A 178 2.97 0.83 -13.05
C LEU A 178 2.66 -0.36 -12.14
N VAL A 179 2.27 -0.15 -10.89
CA VAL A 179 1.89 -1.26 -10.00
C VAL A 179 0.67 -2.00 -10.50
N VAL A 180 -0.38 -1.30 -10.93
CA VAL A 180 -1.61 -1.92 -11.47
C VAL A 180 -1.29 -2.67 -12.77
N PHE A 181 -0.47 -2.10 -13.65
CA PHE A 181 -0.02 -2.75 -14.87
C PHE A 181 0.79 -4.01 -14.59
N LEU A 182 1.79 -3.93 -13.71
CA LEU A 182 2.61 -5.09 -13.34
C LEU A 182 1.76 -6.19 -12.72
N MET A 183 0.83 -5.83 -11.83
CA MET A 183 -0.06 -6.80 -11.21
C MET A 183 -0.99 -7.48 -12.22
N SER A 184 -1.43 -6.77 -13.27
CA SER A 184 -2.22 -7.38 -14.36
C SER A 184 -1.42 -8.39 -15.19
N ARG A 185 -0.09 -8.33 -15.14
CA ARG A 185 0.87 -9.20 -15.83
C ARG A 185 1.53 -10.20 -14.89
N ALA A 186 1.08 -10.32 -13.66
CA ALA A 186 1.66 -11.25 -12.68
C ALA A 186 1.69 -12.67 -13.24
N PRO A 187 2.80 -13.43 -13.05
CA PRO A 187 2.99 -14.76 -13.65
C PRO A 187 2.03 -15.82 -13.09
N ARG A 188 1.42 -15.57 -11.95
CA ARG A 188 0.37 -16.42 -11.36
C ARG A 188 -0.92 -15.63 -11.29
N ASP A 189 -2.04 -16.34 -11.37
CA ASP A 189 -3.38 -15.79 -11.19
C ASP A 189 -3.63 -15.44 -9.72
N TRP A 190 -2.84 -14.49 -9.21
CA TRP A 190 -2.88 -13.97 -7.85
C TRP A 190 -4.29 -13.60 -7.39
N VAL A 191 -5.15 -13.25 -8.35
CA VAL A 191 -6.54 -12.87 -8.12
C VAL A 191 -7.44 -14.09 -7.92
N LEU A 192 -7.06 -15.24 -8.49
CA LEU A 192 -7.85 -16.48 -8.47
C LEU A 192 -7.33 -17.51 -7.47
N ALA A 193 -6.06 -17.39 -7.07
CA ALA A 193 -5.48 -18.34 -6.15
C ALA A 193 -6.27 -18.38 -4.85
N ASP A 194 -6.95 -19.49 -4.62
CA ASP A 194 -7.51 -19.78 -3.31
C ASP A 194 -6.38 -20.01 -2.32
N PRO A 195 -6.52 -19.56 -1.08
CA PRO A 195 -5.54 -19.88 -0.06
C PRO A 195 -5.40 -21.40 -0.02
N LEU A 196 -4.15 -21.89 0.08
CA LEU A 196 -3.90 -23.31 0.29
C LEU A 196 -4.72 -23.79 1.48
N PRO A 197 -5.28 -25.03 1.42
CA PRO A 197 -6.03 -25.56 2.53
C PRO A 197 -5.20 -25.42 3.80
N TYR A 198 -5.84 -24.85 4.80
CA TYR A 198 -5.25 -24.57 6.10
C TYR A 198 -4.69 -25.86 6.69
N SER A 199 -3.40 -25.90 6.92
CA SER A 199 -2.75 -27.01 7.64
C SER A 199 -2.63 -26.58 9.11
N ALA A 200 -3.23 -27.34 10.01
CA ALA A 200 -3.18 -27.10 11.46
C ALA A 200 -1.75 -27.05 12.01
N GLU A 201 -0.78 -27.63 11.30
CA GLU A 201 0.64 -27.58 11.65
C GLU A 201 1.28 -26.19 11.53
N ASN A 202 0.64 -25.26 10.78
CA ASN A 202 1.12 -23.89 10.57
C ASN A 202 0.34 -22.86 11.41
N GLU A 203 -0.44 -23.30 12.39
CA GLU A 203 -1.11 -22.37 13.30
C GLU A 203 -0.12 -21.52 14.06
N THR A 204 -0.05 -20.24 13.74
CA THR A 204 0.50 -19.28 14.68
C THR A 204 -0.37 -19.33 15.93
N PRO A 205 0.12 -19.73 17.10
CA PRO A 205 -0.70 -19.78 18.30
C PRO A 205 -1.45 -18.47 18.45
N ARG A 206 -2.76 -18.50 18.69
CA ARG A 206 -3.61 -17.31 18.83
C ARG A 206 -2.98 -16.25 19.74
N ARG A 207 -2.25 -16.71 20.77
CA ARG A 207 -1.49 -15.87 21.69
C ARG A 207 -0.36 -15.11 20.98
N THR A 208 0.40 -15.75 20.09
CA THR A 208 1.48 -15.11 19.33
C THR A 208 0.92 -14.10 18.33
N ALA A 209 -0.19 -14.41 17.67
CA ALA A 209 -0.88 -13.48 16.76
C ALA A 209 -1.37 -12.23 17.51
N LEU A 210 -1.94 -12.40 18.72
CA LEU A 210 -2.36 -11.27 19.56
C LEU A 210 -1.17 -10.43 20.03
N ILE A 211 -0.05 -11.04 20.41
CA ILE A 211 1.18 -10.32 20.83
C ILE A 211 1.70 -9.50 19.64
N LEU A 212 1.79 -10.08 18.44
CA LEU A 212 2.24 -9.39 17.24
C LEU A 212 1.31 -8.22 16.87
N LEU A 213 0.00 -8.45 16.91
CA LEU A 213 -0.99 -7.40 16.67
C LEU A 213 -0.84 -6.26 17.68
N SER A 214 -0.71 -6.59 18.97
CA SER A 214 -0.51 -5.60 20.03
C SER A 214 0.78 -4.80 19.84
N ALA A 215 1.87 -5.47 19.43
CA ALA A 215 3.14 -4.81 19.13
C ALA A 215 3.01 -3.83 17.95
N VAL A 216 2.33 -4.23 16.87
CA VAL A 216 2.09 -3.36 15.71
C VAL A 216 1.24 -2.15 16.11
N VAL A 217 0.17 -2.35 16.87
CA VAL A 217 -0.68 -1.24 17.36
C VAL A 217 0.13 -0.29 18.25
N LEU A 218 0.95 -0.83 19.15
CA LEU A 218 1.79 -0.01 20.04
C LEU A 218 2.82 0.80 19.25
N MET A 219 3.48 0.19 18.28
CA MET A 219 4.44 0.88 17.41
C MET A 219 3.76 1.98 16.60
N SER A 220 2.57 1.74 16.06
CA SER A 220 1.79 2.74 15.32
C SER A 220 1.38 3.92 16.22
N LEU A 221 0.98 3.66 17.47
CA LEU A 221 0.66 4.70 18.44
C LEU A 221 1.89 5.53 18.80
N VAL A 222 3.03 4.88 19.05
CA VAL A 222 4.29 5.59 19.36
C VAL A 222 4.73 6.46 18.18
N SER A 223 4.67 5.93 16.96
CA SER A 223 4.99 6.69 15.74
C SER A 223 4.08 7.91 15.59
N GLY A 224 2.75 7.71 15.74
CA GLY A 224 1.79 8.80 15.64
C GLY A 224 1.96 9.88 16.75
N LEU A 225 2.43 9.48 17.94
CA LEU A 225 2.75 10.43 19.01
C LEU A 225 4.02 11.24 18.70
N ILE A 226 5.04 10.60 18.11
CA ILE A 226 6.29 11.27 17.71
C ILE A 226 6.00 12.26 16.59
N ASP A 227 5.25 11.86 15.56
CA ASP A 227 4.87 12.71 14.43
C ASP A 227 3.94 13.87 14.84
N GLY A 228 3.17 13.71 15.91
CA GLY A 228 2.27 14.76 16.44
C GLY A 228 2.94 15.75 17.40
N VAL A 229 4.19 15.51 17.81
CA VAL A 229 4.95 16.38 18.75
C VAL A 229 5.97 17.25 18.02
N ILE A 230 6.27 16.95 16.75
CA ILE A 230 7.15 17.75 15.88
C ILE A 230 6.31 18.64 14.99
#